data_fe0eaa4f0d93c6172866ce7c64dcf17f
#
_entry.id   fe0eaa4f0d93c6172866ce7c64dcf17f
#
_cell.length_a   1.000
_cell.length_b   1.000
_cell.length_c   1.000
_cell.angle_alpha   90.00
_cell.angle_beta   90.00
_cell.angle_gamma   90.00
#
_symmetry.space_group_name_H-M   'P 1'
#
loop_
_entity.id
_entity.type
_entity.pdbx_description
1 polymer ?
#
loop_
_entity_poly.entity_id
_entity_poly.type
_entity_poly.pdbx_seq_one_letter_code
_entity_poly.pdbx_strand_id
1 'polypeptide(L)'
;MKTNEKYFINDLGFRGLFFDNELNISQALENIVYLHLRMIGYEIFVGKLGDKEIDFIATRGKEKLYIQVAYLLAEAATIEREFSPLEAIEDNYPKMVLSLDPVNRSRNGIIHMNIIEYLLSD
;
A
#
# COMPACT_ATOMS: atom_id res chain seq x y z
N MET A 1 5.46 -27.13 0.25
CA MET A 1 5.02 -25.82 0.62
C MET A 1 3.94 -25.88 1.69
N LYS A 2 3.99 -24.96 2.56
CA LYS A 2 3.01 -24.94 3.57
C LYS A 2 1.77 -24.33 3.05
N THR A 3 0.72 -25.05 2.98
CA THR A 3 -0.52 -24.51 2.52
C THR A 3 -1.41 -24.09 3.64
N ASN A 4 -1.01 -24.36 4.87
CA ASN A 4 -1.86 -24.09 6.02
C ASN A 4 -1.37 -22.98 6.90
N GLU A 5 -0.44 -22.19 6.40
CA GLU A 5 -0.02 -21.02 7.14
C GLU A 5 -1.17 -20.05 7.27
N LYS A 6 -1.39 -19.60 8.48
CA LYS A 6 -2.41 -18.61 8.74
C LYS A 6 -1.82 -17.46 9.51
N TYR A 7 -2.29 -16.28 9.20
CA TYR A 7 -1.86 -15.06 9.86
C TYR A 7 -3.03 -14.45 10.59
N PHE A 8 -2.81 -14.07 11.82
CA PHE A 8 -3.82 -13.40 12.61
C PHE A 8 -3.36 -11.97 12.83
N ILE A 9 -4.10 -11.04 12.27
CA ILE A 9 -3.78 -9.62 12.41
C ILE A 9 -4.67 -9.04 13.47
N ASN A 10 -4.04 -8.55 14.54
CA ASN A 10 -4.76 -8.13 15.72
C ASN A 10 -4.44 -6.69 16.07
N ASP A 11 -4.57 -5.81 15.06
CA ASP A 11 -4.30 -4.40 15.24
C ASP A 11 -5.53 -3.60 14.90
N LEU A 12 -5.92 -2.75 15.77
CA LEU A 12 -6.98 -1.78 15.54
C LEU A 12 -8.15 -2.40 14.79
N GLY A 13 -8.30 -2.22 13.55
CA GLY A 13 -9.43 -2.73 12.80
C GLY A 13 -9.31 -4.16 12.33
N PHE A 14 -8.21 -4.83 12.62
CA PHE A 14 -7.94 -6.15 12.07
C PHE A 14 -8.12 -7.29 13.06
N ARG A 15 -8.57 -6.99 14.26
CA ARG A 15 -8.70 -8.00 15.29
C ARG A 15 -9.66 -9.11 14.82
N GLY A 16 -9.24 -10.35 14.98
CA GLY A 16 -10.08 -11.49 14.64
C GLY A 16 -10.04 -11.93 13.19
N LEU A 17 -9.25 -11.28 12.36
CA LEU A 17 -9.14 -11.68 10.97
C LEU A 17 -8.01 -12.71 10.79
N PHE A 18 -8.28 -13.72 9.99
CA PHE A 18 -7.31 -14.76 9.67
C PHE A 18 -7.08 -14.79 8.18
N PHE A 19 -5.82 -14.97 7.78
CA PHE A 19 -5.44 -15.05 6.37
C PHE A 19 -4.58 -16.28 6.15
N ASP A 20 -4.76 -16.89 4.99
CA ASP A 20 -4.07 -18.14 4.69
C ASP A 20 -2.63 -17.95 4.26
N ASN A 21 -2.28 -16.80 3.70
CA ASN A 21 -0.91 -16.56 3.25
C ASN A 21 -0.71 -15.07 3.02
N GLU A 22 0.53 -14.69 2.69
CA GLU A 22 0.89 -13.29 2.55
C GLU A 22 0.19 -12.62 1.38
N LEU A 23 -0.08 -13.36 0.32
CA LEU A 23 -0.81 -12.80 -0.82
C LEU A 23 -2.20 -12.36 -0.40
N ASN A 24 -2.89 -13.19 0.39
CA ASN A 24 -4.22 -12.84 0.86
C ASN A 24 -4.18 -11.64 1.79
N ILE A 25 -3.15 -11.54 2.61
CA ILE A 25 -2.98 -10.37 3.47
C ILE A 25 -2.82 -9.12 2.62
N SER A 26 -1.97 -9.17 1.61
CA SER A 26 -1.74 -8.00 0.76
C SER A 26 -3.02 -7.57 0.06
N GLN A 27 -3.79 -8.53 -0.44
CA GLN A 27 -5.04 -8.20 -1.11
C GLN A 27 -6.04 -7.58 -0.14
N ALA A 28 -6.10 -8.09 1.08
CA ALA A 28 -7.00 -7.53 2.09
C ALA A 28 -6.59 -6.09 2.44
N LEU A 29 -5.29 -5.84 2.55
CA LEU A 29 -4.80 -4.51 2.85
C LEU A 29 -5.11 -3.55 1.72
N GLU A 30 -4.95 -3.99 0.47
CA GLU A 30 -5.32 -3.16 -0.68
C GLU A 30 -6.80 -2.80 -0.63
N ASN A 31 -7.65 -3.76 -0.31
CA ASN A 31 -9.08 -3.50 -0.20
C ASN A 31 -9.39 -2.47 0.87
N ILE A 32 -8.73 -2.58 2.00
CA ILE A 32 -8.96 -1.65 3.11
C ILE A 32 -8.55 -0.25 2.71
N VAL A 33 -7.39 -0.12 2.07
CA VAL A 33 -6.92 1.20 1.62
C VAL A 33 -7.87 1.76 0.56
N TYR A 34 -8.30 0.91 -0.38
CA TYR A 34 -9.25 1.33 -1.41
C TYR A 34 -10.52 1.90 -0.77
N LEU A 35 -11.11 1.16 0.16
CA LEU A 35 -12.34 1.60 0.80
C LEU A 35 -12.15 2.89 1.58
N HIS A 36 -11.02 3.02 2.25
CA HIS A 36 -10.70 4.23 2.99
C HIS A 36 -10.63 5.44 2.06
N LEU A 37 -9.90 5.30 0.95
CA LEU A 37 -9.76 6.41 0.00
C LEU A 37 -11.09 6.80 -0.59
N ARG A 38 -11.93 5.82 -0.94
CA ARG A 38 -13.25 6.12 -1.46
C ARG A 38 -14.09 6.85 -0.41
N MET A 39 -13.97 6.43 0.83
CA MET A 39 -14.76 7.02 1.89
C MET A 39 -14.40 8.49 2.11
N ILE A 40 -13.16 8.87 1.91
CA ILE A 40 -12.75 10.26 2.10
C ILE A 40 -12.80 11.05 0.78
N GLY A 41 -13.43 10.49 -0.25
CA GLY A 41 -13.79 11.27 -1.43
C GLY A 41 -12.90 11.15 -2.64
N TYR A 42 -11.95 10.22 -2.63
CA TYR A 42 -11.08 10.02 -3.79
C TYR A 42 -11.75 9.13 -4.84
N GLU A 43 -11.48 9.45 -6.10
CA GLU A 43 -11.69 8.52 -7.20
C GLU A 43 -10.41 7.73 -7.40
N ILE A 44 -10.54 6.43 -7.69
CA ILE A 44 -9.41 5.53 -7.68
C ILE A 44 -9.23 4.90 -9.05
N PHE A 45 -7.98 4.90 -9.52
CA PHE A 45 -7.60 4.27 -10.78
C PHE A 45 -6.40 3.36 -10.52
N VAL A 46 -6.28 2.30 -11.33
CA VAL A 46 -5.07 1.48 -11.33
C VAL A 46 -4.15 2.09 -12.38
N GLY A 47 -2.89 2.31 -12.00
CA GLY A 47 -1.93 2.92 -12.90
C GLY A 47 -1.06 1.89 -13.57
N LYS A 48 -0.56 2.24 -14.75
CA LYS A 48 0.38 1.39 -15.45
C LYS A 48 1.39 2.26 -16.18
N LEU A 49 2.66 1.94 -16.00
CA LEU A 49 3.75 2.67 -16.62
C LEU A 49 4.67 1.65 -17.26
N GLY A 50 4.48 1.43 -18.57
CA GLY A 50 5.16 0.36 -19.27
C GLY A 50 4.68 -0.98 -18.74
N ASP A 51 5.60 -1.79 -18.23
CA ASP A 51 5.28 -3.07 -17.63
C ASP A 51 5.15 -2.98 -16.11
N LYS A 52 5.23 -1.77 -15.54
CA LYS A 52 5.10 -1.58 -14.10
C LYS A 52 3.69 -1.14 -13.76
N GLU A 53 3.22 -1.57 -12.61
CA GLU A 53 1.88 -1.21 -12.15
C GLU A 53 1.95 -0.38 -10.89
N ILE A 54 1.00 0.56 -10.78
CA ILE A 54 0.78 1.34 -9.57
C ILE A 54 -0.55 0.87 -9.01
N ASP A 55 -0.55 0.46 -7.74
CA ASP A 55 -1.77 -0.10 -7.16
C ASP A 55 -2.93 0.89 -7.21
N PHE A 56 -2.71 2.12 -6.77
CA PHE A 56 -3.77 3.11 -6.78
C PHE A 56 -3.25 4.47 -7.20
N ILE A 57 -4.00 5.11 -8.09
CA ILE A 57 -3.87 6.53 -8.36
C ILE A 57 -5.16 7.15 -7.87
N ALA A 58 -5.07 7.98 -6.84
CA ALA A 58 -6.24 8.56 -6.19
C ALA A 58 -6.32 10.04 -6.53
N THR A 59 -7.49 10.49 -6.98
CA THR A 59 -7.69 11.89 -7.30
C THR A 59 -8.90 12.43 -6.54
N ARG A 60 -8.78 13.67 -6.09
CA ARG A 60 -9.88 14.35 -5.43
C ARG A 60 -9.71 15.84 -5.73
N GLY A 61 -10.57 16.35 -6.62
CA GLY A 61 -10.43 17.73 -7.09
C GLY A 61 -9.11 17.87 -7.82
N LYS A 62 -8.26 18.77 -7.35
CA LYS A 62 -6.92 18.96 -7.92
C LYS A 62 -5.85 18.13 -7.23
N GLU A 63 -6.22 17.38 -6.21
CA GLU A 63 -5.28 16.52 -5.51
C GLU A 63 -5.09 15.24 -6.26
N LYS A 64 -3.86 14.71 -6.21
CA LYS A 64 -3.52 13.45 -6.83
C LYS A 64 -2.47 12.76 -5.97
N LEU A 65 -2.62 11.47 -5.83
CA LEU A 65 -1.78 10.70 -4.90
C LEU A 65 -1.54 9.33 -5.50
N TYR A 66 -0.29 8.89 -5.48
CA TYR A 66 0.08 7.55 -5.95
C TYR A 66 0.37 6.68 -4.74
N ILE A 67 -0.24 5.50 -4.68
CA ILE A 67 -0.09 4.63 -3.53
C ILE A 67 0.21 3.21 -3.98
N GLN A 68 1.20 2.60 -3.36
CA GLN A 68 1.45 1.17 -3.43
C GLN A 68 1.19 0.57 -2.06
N VAL A 69 0.69 -0.65 -2.02
CA VAL A 69 0.35 -1.33 -0.77
C VAL A 69 1.07 -2.67 -0.74
N ALA A 70 1.73 -2.95 0.37
CA ALA A 70 2.43 -4.21 0.57
C ALA A 70 2.22 -4.67 2.00
N TYR A 71 2.39 -5.98 2.23
CA TYR A 71 2.32 -6.48 3.59
C TYR A 71 3.56 -6.04 4.38
N LEU A 72 4.72 -6.47 3.95
CA LEU A 72 5.99 -6.14 4.59
C LEU A 72 7.00 -5.76 3.52
N LEU A 73 7.99 -4.96 3.90
CA LEU A 73 9.04 -4.51 3.01
C LEU A 73 10.41 -5.01 3.48
N ALA A 74 10.46 -6.22 4.04
CA ALA A 74 11.67 -6.72 4.67
C ALA A 74 12.78 -7.06 3.68
N GLU A 75 12.42 -7.43 2.45
CA GLU A 75 13.41 -7.89 1.48
C GLU A 75 13.67 -6.84 0.44
N ALA A 76 14.93 -6.77 -0.02
CA ALA A 76 15.33 -5.77 -1.00
C ALA A 76 14.51 -5.89 -2.29
N ALA A 77 14.21 -7.11 -2.72
CA ALA A 77 13.42 -7.28 -3.94
C ALA A 77 12.02 -6.72 -3.80
N THR A 78 11.42 -6.88 -2.63
CA THR A 78 10.09 -6.33 -2.38
C THR A 78 10.14 -4.81 -2.37
N ILE A 79 11.16 -4.24 -1.73
CA ILE A 79 11.32 -2.79 -1.70
C ILE A 79 11.44 -2.24 -3.11
N GLU A 80 12.27 -2.86 -3.95
CA GLU A 80 12.42 -2.42 -5.33
C GLU A 80 11.11 -2.52 -6.10
N ARG A 81 10.39 -3.61 -5.92
CA ARG A 81 9.15 -3.82 -6.66
C ARG A 81 8.11 -2.76 -6.31
N GLU A 82 8.06 -2.33 -5.05
CA GLU A 82 7.05 -1.37 -4.62
C GLU A 82 7.47 0.07 -4.88
N PHE A 83 8.74 0.39 -4.71
CA PHE A 83 9.21 1.78 -4.86
C PHE A 83 9.55 2.14 -6.30
N SER A 84 10.09 1.20 -7.06
CA SER A 84 10.60 1.50 -8.39
C SER A 84 9.53 2.07 -9.33
N PRO A 85 8.30 1.54 -9.36
CA PRO A 85 7.29 2.16 -10.22
C PRO A 85 7.00 3.61 -9.84
N LEU A 86 6.99 3.92 -8.56
CA LEU A 86 6.73 5.29 -8.11
C LEU A 86 7.88 6.20 -8.47
N GLU A 87 9.11 5.69 -8.38
CA GLU A 87 10.30 6.47 -8.72
C GLU A 87 10.34 6.83 -10.19
N ALA A 88 9.68 6.05 -11.03
CA ALA A 88 9.66 6.29 -12.47
C ALA A 88 8.67 7.38 -12.88
N ILE A 89 7.81 7.81 -11.98
CA ILE A 89 6.83 8.85 -12.28
C ILE A 89 7.49 10.21 -12.13
N GLU A 90 7.41 11.04 -13.18
CA GLU A 90 8.16 12.29 -13.23
C GLU A 90 7.27 13.50 -12.96
N ASP A 91 6.46 13.44 -11.93
CA ASP A 91 5.69 14.60 -11.53
C ASP A 91 5.91 14.86 -10.05
N ASN A 92 5.29 15.93 -9.54
CA ASN A 92 5.49 16.37 -8.16
C ASN A 92 4.36 15.98 -7.22
N TYR A 93 3.47 15.12 -7.67
CA TYR A 93 2.38 14.69 -6.80
C TYR A 93 2.91 13.72 -5.73
N PRO A 94 2.28 13.70 -4.56
CA PRO A 94 2.72 12.80 -3.49
C PRO A 94 2.71 11.34 -3.92
N LYS A 95 3.71 10.60 -3.45
CA LYS A 95 3.84 9.18 -3.73
C LYS A 95 4.15 8.48 -2.43
N MET A 96 3.43 7.39 -2.14
CA MET A 96 3.68 6.69 -0.90
C MET A 96 3.53 5.18 -1.05
N VAL A 97 4.23 4.48 -0.17
CA VAL A 97 4.10 3.03 -0.02
C VAL A 97 3.54 2.80 1.37
N LEU A 98 2.46 2.04 1.46
CA LEU A 98 1.84 1.69 2.72
C LEU A 98 2.08 0.22 3.02
N SER A 99 2.46 -0.10 4.24
CA SER A 99 2.68 -1.48 4.63
C SER A 99 2.48 -1.63 6.13
N LEU A 100 2.59 -2.86 6.61
CA LEU A 100 2.60 -3.12 8.05
C LEU A 100 4.02 -3.22 8.60
N ASP A 101 5.03 -2.98 7.76
CA ASP A 101 6.42 -3.03 8.19
C ASP A 101 6.67 -1.93 9.23
N PRO A 102 7.25 -2.26 10.37
CA PRO A 102 7.48 -1.25 11.42
C PRO A 102 8.63 -0.30 11.12
N VAL A 103 9.51 -0.66 10.18
CA VAL A 103 10.67 0.15 9.86
C VAL A 103 10.34 1.11 8.74
N ASN A 104 10.66 2.39 8.93
CA ASN A 104 10.43 3.38 7.90
C ASN A 104 11.42 3.19 6.76
N ARG A 105 10.90 2.98 5.54
CA ARG A 105 11.71 2.72 4.36
C ARG A 105 11.62 3.83 3.32
N SER A 106 11.19 5.02 3.73
CA SER A 106 11.08 6.15 2.80
C SER A 106 12.37 6.38 2.05
N ARG A 107 12.26 6.67 0.74
CA ARG A 107 13.45 6.95 -0.06
C ARG A 107 13.07 7.78 -1.28
N ASN A 108 13.99 8.60 -1.74
CA ASN A 108 13.87 9.36 -2.99
C ASN A 108 12.57 10.15 -3.09
N GLY A 109 12.15 10.73 -1.97
CA GLY A 109 10.94 11.54 -1.94
C GLY A 109 9.66 10.74 -1.83
N ILE A 110 9.74 9.42 -1.80
CA ILE A 110 8.57 8.56 -1.65
C ILE A 110 8.44 8.20 -0.18
N ILE A 111 7.27 8.46 0.37
CA ILE A 111 7.04 8.25 1.80
C ILE A 111 6.57 6.83 2.03
N HIS A 112 7.16 6.17 3.01
CA HIS A 112 6.65 4.91 3.51
C HIS A 112 5.95 5.16 4.83
N MET A 113 4.75 4.64 4.97
CA MET A 113 3.97 4.83 6.19
C MET A 113 3.29 3.53 6.56
N ASN A 114 3.16 3.28 7.85
CA ASN A 114 2.40 2.13 8.34
C ASN A 114 0.93 2.35 7.98
N ILE A 115 0.28 1.28 7.49
CA ILE A 115 -1.11 1.38 7.03
C ILE A 115 -2.02 1.83 8.15
N ILE A 116 -1.82 1.30 9.36
CA ILE A 116 -2.71 1.63 10.47
C ILE A 116 -2.56 3.10 10.82
N GLU A 117 -1.32 3.60 10.85
CA GLU A 117 -1.10 5.02 11.08
C GLU A 117 -1.77 5.86 10.01
N TYR A 118 -1.69 5.42 8.77
CA TYR A 118 -2.31 6.17 7.68
C TYR A 118 -3.83 6.23 7.84
N LEU A 119 -4.44 5.10 8.16
CA LEU A 119 -5.90 5.05 8.30
C LEU A 119 -6.40 5.91 9.45
N LEU A 120 -5.57 6.12 10.45
CA LEU A 120 -5.96 6.91 11.61
C LEU A 120 -5.57 8.37 11.50
N SER A 121 -4.83 8.74 10.46
CA SER A 121 -4.20 10.06 10.40
C SER A 121 -5.13 11.13 9.89
N ASP A 122 -6.28 10.84 9.37
CA ASP A 122 -7.07 11.82 8.80
C ASP A 122 -7.91 12.61 9.51
#